data_84bc12bfb7e7387af9fd8e8d1456b532
#
_entry.id   84bc12bfb7e7387af9fd8e8d1456b532
#
_cell.length_a   1.000
_cell.length_b   1.000
_cell.length_c   1.000
_cell.angle_alpha   90.00
_cell.angle_beta   90.00
_cell.angle_gamma   90.00
#
_symmetry.space_group_name_H-M   'P 1'
#
loop_
_entity.id
_entity.type
_entity.pdbx_description
1 polymer ?
#
loop_
_entity_poly.entity_id
_entity_poly.type
_entity_poly.pdbx_seq_one_letter_code
_entity_poly.pdbx_strand_id
1 'polypeptide(L)'
;MSSAGLDRRTRRRQETIEEILTAAIELMEAEGVASLSLSAVARQLGMQPPSLYQYFPSKMAIYDALFQRGAEFFREARLEANAAADTDDIRELDIIAVTAFSRWCMENPVYSQLLFWRTVPGFEPSPEAFAPAQETLEDLRQHLQAGVDQGHLRPEAATEEGLALYTSITSGLVSQQLANEPHASFEDGRFVRLLPTALDMFYQYYAPSRGKKT
;
A
#
# COMPACT_ATOMS: atom_id res chain seq x y z
N MET A 1 23.59 34.17 -5.90
CA MET A 1 23.69 33.00 -5.00
C MET A 1 24.02 31.79 -5.86
N SER A 2 25.11 31.07 -5.53
CA SER A 2 25.62 29.97 -6.37
C SER A 2 24.67 28.78 -6.37
N SER A 3 24.46 28.14 -7.52
CA SER A 3 23.65 26.89 -7.73
C SER A 3 24.01 25.80 -6.72
N ALA A 4 25.29 25.62 -6.37
CA ALA A 4 25.77 24.66 -5.38
C ALA A 4 25.28 24.93 -3.93
N GLY A 5 24.95 26.17 -3.59
CA GLY A 5 24.39 26.52 -2.25
C GLY A 5 22.90 26.22 -2.12
N LEU A 6 22.14 26.39 -3.21
CA LEU A 6 20.73 26.02 -3.31
C LEU A 6 20.55 24.49 -3.23
N ASP A 7 21.39 23.75 -3.95
CA ASP A 7 21.39 22.28 -3.94
C ASP A 7 21.68 21.72 -2.54
N ARG A 8 22.69 22.25 -1.83
CA ARG A 8 23.02 21.83 -0.46
C ARG A 8 21.90 22.12 0.53
N ARG A 9 21.20 23.26 0.42
CA ARG A 9 20.09 23.62 1.32
C ARG A 9 18.86 22.72 1.08
N THR A 10 18.56 22.46 -0.18
CA THR A 10 17.45 21.57 -0.58
C THR A 10 17.70 20.16 -0.08
N ARG A 11 18.91 19.63 -0.27
CA ARG A 11 19.28 18.30 0.21
C ARG A 11 19.18 18.19 1.73
N ARG A 12 19.70 19.15 2.49
CA ARG A 12 19.56 19.18 3.95
C ARG A 12 18.11 19.24 4.39
N ARG A 13 17.27 20.00 3.69
CA ARG A 13 15.85 20.05 3.99
C ARG A 13 15.20 18.68 3.79
N GLN A 14 15.54 18.00 2.70
CA GLN A 14 15.01 16.66 2.42
C GLN A 14 15.50 15.64 3.45
N GLU A 15 16.77 15.64 3.81
CA GLU A 15 17.33 14.80 4.87
C GLU A 15 16.56 14.98 6.18
N THR A 16 16.25 16.21 6.59
CA THR A 16 15.46 16.49 7.80
C THR A 16 14.00 16.01 7.67
N ILE A 17 13.38 16.13 6.50
CA ILE A 17 12.04 15.59 6.23
C ILE A 17 12.05 14.07 6.43
N GLU A 18 13.05 13.38 5.89
CA GLU A 18 13.21 11.93 6.07
C GLU A 18 13.36 11.52 7.54
N GLU A 19 14.19 12.25 8.29
CA GLU A 19 14.34 12.03 9.74
C GLU A 19 13.02 12.20 10.50
N ILE A 20 12.23 13.24 10.15
CA ILE A 20 10.92 13.50 10.77
C ILE A 20 9.94 12.36 10.46
N LEU A 21 9.87 11.93 9.21
CA LEU A 21 8.97 10.84 8.79
C LEU A 21 9.38 9.50 9.43
N THR A 22 10.65 9.22 9.55
CA THR A 22 11.18 8.03 10.23
C THR A 22 10.80 8.04 11.72
N ALA A 23 11.05 9.13 12.42
CA ALA A 23 10.68 9.26 13.84
C ALA A 23 9.15 9.16 14.03
N ALA A 24 8.36 9.66 13.08
CA ALA A 24 6.90 9.52 13.12
C ALA A 24 6.46 8.06 12.98
N ILE A 25 7.08 7.27 12.09
CA ILE A 25 6.81 5.83 11.94
C ILE A 25 7.15 5.08 13.24
N GLU A 26 8.34 5.30 13.81
CA GLU A 26 8.76 4.66 15.06
C GLU A 26 7.78 4.93 16.22
N LEU A 27 7.27 6.18 16.34
CA LEU A 27 6.26 6.53 17.32
C LEU A 27 4.92 5.83 17.05
N MET A 28 4.51 5.74 15.79
CA MET A 28 3.28 5.04 15.40
C MET A 28 3.36 3.54 15.63
N GLU A 29 4.53 2.93 15.45
CA GLU A 29 4.77 1.53 15.77
C GLU A 29 4.64 1.27 17.27
N ALA A 30 5.18 2.17 18.09
CA ALA A 30 5.17 2.02 19.55
C ALA A 30 3.82 2.35 20.20
N GLU A 31 3.11 3.37 19.71
CA GLU A 31 1.94 3.95 20.37
C GLU A 31 0.63 3.82 19.56
N GLY A 32 0.72 3.29 18.33
CA GLY A 32 -0.39 3.18 17.38
C GLY A 32 -0.48 4.36 16.42
N VAL A 33 -1.00 4.09 15.22
CA VAL A 33 -0.99 5.04 14.09
C VAL A 33 -1.72 6.35 14.39
N ALA A 34 -2.84 6.32 15.12
CA ALA A 34 -3.63 7.51 15.43
C ALA A 34 -3.04 8.41 16.53
N SER A 35 -2.04 7.92 17.29
CA SER A 35 -1.48 8.61 18.46
C SER A 35 -0.46 9.69 18.13
N LEU A 36 -0.05 9.86 16.88
CA LEU A 36 0.99 10.79 16.44
C LEU A 36 0.81 12.19 16.99
N SER A 37 1.89 12.70 17.57
CA SER A 37 1.98 14.06 18.12
C SER A 37 3.23 14.77 17.63
N LEU A 38 3.08 15.98 17.08
CA LEU A 38 4.23 16.79 16.61
C LEU A 38 5.23 17.08 17.73
N SER A 39 4.75 17.24 18.96
CA SER A 39 5.62 17.45 20.13
C SER A 39 6.43 16.21 20.49
N ALA A 40 5.87 15.01 20.31
CA ALA A 40 6.60 13.75 20.51
C ALA A 40 7.68 13.57 19.45
N VAL A 41 7.37 13.80 18.17
CA VAL A 41 8.34 13.77 17.07
C VAL A 41 9.49 14.76 17.30
N ALA A 42 9.16 16.03 17.64
CA ALA A 42 10.18 17.05 17.93
C ALA A 42 11.09 16.64 19.09
N ARG A 43 10.53 16.09 20.17
CA ARG A 43 11.28 15.59 21.33
C ARG A 43 12.21 14.44 20.95
N GLN A 44 11.75 13.47 20.15
CA GLN A 44 12.55 12.33 19.71
C GLN A 44 13.76 12.78 18.88
N LEU A 45 13.59 13.80 18.04
CA LEU A 45 14.67 14.36 17.20
C LEU A 45 15.53 15.42 17.91
N GLY A 46 15.24 15.76 19.18
CA GLY A 46 15.92 16.86 19.87
C GLY A 46 15.67 18.24 19.25
N MET A 47 14.57 18.38 18.50
CA MET A 47 14.18 19.62 17.85
C MET A 47 13.27 20.45 18.74
N GLN A 48 13.37 21.79 18.61
CA GLN A 48 12.35 22.66 19.20
C GLN A 48 11.05 22.59 18.36
N PRO A 49 9.86 22.48 19.00
CA PRO A 49 8.59 22.39 18.27
C PRO A 49 8.39 23.44 17.16
N PRO A 50 8.76 24.74 17.33
CA PRO A 50 8.67 25.72 16.25
C PRO A 50 9.50 25.37 15.00
N SER A 51 10.60 24.67 15.18
CA SER A 51 11.44 24.22 14.05
C SER A 51 10.76 23.11 13.25
N LEU A 52 10.05 22.19 13.91
CA LEU A 52 9.29 21.13 13.24
C LEU A 52 8.15 21.71 12.38
N TYR A 53 7.45 22.73 12.86
CA TYR A 53 6.38 23.38 12.12
C TYR A 53 6.83 24.04 10.81
N GLN A 54 8.13 24.31 10.63
CA GLN A 54 8.68 24.79 9.36
C GLN A 54 8.72 23.69 8.26
N TYR A 55 8.70 22.43 8.66
CA TYR A 55 8.66 21.28 7.76
C TYR A 55 7.25 20.74 7.58
N PHE A 56 6.52 20.57 8.68
CA PHE A 56 5.15 20.04 8.70
C PHE A 56 4.24 20.94 9.52
N PRO A 57 3.31 21.68 8.89
CA PRO A 57 2.44 22.64 9.58
C PRO A 57 1.41 21.98 10.50
N SER A 58 1.18 20.69 10.36
CA SER A 58 0.24 19.93 11.19
C SER A 58 0.61 18.45 11.21
N LYS A 59 0.04 17.68 12.13
CA LYS A 59 0.18 16.22 12.12
C LYS A 59 -0.47 15.58 10.87
N MET A 60 -1.51 16.22 10.32
CA MET A 60 -2.15 15.76 9.09
C MET A 60 -1.21 15.85 7.89
N ALA A 61 -0.33 16.86 7.86
CA ALA A 61 0.70 16.97 6.82
C ALA A 61 1.76 15.86 6.92
N ILE A 62 2.06 15.35 8.13
CA ILE A 62 2.92 14.17 8.29
C ILE A 62 2.19 12.91 7.79
N TYR A 63 0.92 12.73 8.15
CA TYR A 63 0.13 11.61 7.65
C TYR A 63 0.02 11.62 6.12
N ASP A 64 -0.16 12.80 5.53
CA ASP A 64 -0.24 12.97 4.07
C ASP A 64 1.06 12.55 3.38
N ALA A 65 2.20 13.03 3.88
CA ALA A 65 3.51 12.64 3.37
C ALA A 65 3.82 11.15 3.56
N LEU A 66 3.40 10.56 4.69
CA LEU A 66 3.56 9.12 4.94
C LEU A 66 2.62 8.28 4.07
N PHE A 67 1.41 8.77 3.82
CA PHE A 67 0.48 8.11 2.90
C PHE A 67 1.08 8.05 1.48
N GLN A 68 1.56 9.19 0.96
CA GLN A 68 2.21 9.25 -0.33
C GLN A 68 3.40 8.29 -0.41
N ARG A 69 4.33 8.38 0.56
CA ARG A 69 5.52 7.53 0.64
C ARG A 69 5.16 6.04 0.68
N GLY A 70 4.17 5.67 1.50
CA GLY A 70 3.71 4.29 1.60
C GLY A 70 3.11 3.78 0.29
N ALA A 71 2.34 4.61 -0.41
CA ALA A 71 1.76 4.28 -1.70
C ALA A 71 2.83 4.12 -2.79
N GLU A 72 3.85 4.98 -2.80
CA GLU A 72 5.01 4.87 -3.70
C GLU A 72 5.81 3.58 -3.43
N PHE A 73 6.15 3.30 -2.18
CA PHE A 73 6.89 2.08 -1.79
C PHE A 73 6.11 0.80 -2.13
N PHE A 74 4.81 0.80 -1.87
CA PHE A 74 3.98 -0.34 -2.25
C PHE A 74 3.95 -0.54 -3.76
N ARG A 75 3.80 0.53 -4.53
CA ARG A 75 3.81 0.48 -6.00
C ARG A 75 5.14 -0.05 -6.54
N GLU A 76 6.27 0.43 -6.02
CA GLU A 76 7.61 -0.04 -6.39
C GLU A 76 7.76 -1.54 -6.11
N ALA A 77 7.44 -2.01 -4.89
CA ALA A 77 7.53 -3.42 -4.51
C ALA A 77 6.68 -4.33 -5.44
N ARG A 78 5.49 -3.87 -5.83
CA ARG A 78 4.62 -4.59 -6.76
C ARG A 78 5.22 -4.65 -8.17
N LEU A 79 5.75 -3.54 -8.67
CA LEU A 79 6.38 -3.48 -9.99
C LEU A 79 7.63 -4.36 -10.05
N GLU A 80 8.45 -4.35 -9.01
CA GLU A 80 9.62 -5.23 -8.89
C GLU A 80 9.23 -6.71 -8.89
N ALA A 81 8.19 -7.09 -8.13
CA ALA A 81 7.70 -8.46 -8.09
C ALA A 81 7.20 -8.92 -9.47
N ASN A 82 6.46 -8.07 -10.18
CA ASN A 82 5.98 -8.37 -11.52
C ASN A 82 7.14 -8.46 -12.54
N ALA A 83 8.12 -7.57 -12.46
CA ALA A 83 9.29 -7.58 -13.35
C ALA A 83 10.21 -8.81 -13.13
N ALA A 84 10.22 -9.36 -11.92
CA ALA A 84 10.97 -10.57 -11.59
C ALA A 84 10.24 -11.87 -11.97
N ALA A 85 8.98 -11.80 -12.40
CA ALA A 85 8.20 -12.95 -12.79
C ALA A 85 8.70 -13.51 -14.15
N ASP A 86 8.89 -14.82 -14.20
CA ASP A 86 9.27 -15.56 -15.43
C ASP A 86 8.05 -16.29 -16.01
N THR A 87 6.96 -15.55 -16.20
CA THR A 87 5.69 -16.08 -16.71
C THR A 87 4.86 -14.99 -17.37
N ASP A 88 4.11 -15.36 -18.41
CA ASP A 88 3.07 -14.53 -19.03
C ASP A 88 1.66 -15.02 -18.64
N ASP A 89 1.55 -16.06 -17.82
CA ASP A 89 0.27 -16.56 -17.33
C ASP A 89 -0.32 -15.57 -16.33
N ILE A 90 -1.47 -14.99 -16.66
CA ILE A 90 -2.12 -13.94 -15.88
C ILE A 90 -2.47 -14.40 -14.45
N ARG A 91 -2.77 -15.68 -14.28
CA ARG A 91 -3.12 -16.23 -12.97
C ARG A 91 -1.89 -16.44 -12.09
N GLU A 92 -0.75 -16.82 -12.66
CA GLU A 92 0.52 -16.90 -11.95
C GLU A 92 0.99 -15.49 -11.56
N LEU A 93 0.90 -14.53 -12.48
CA LEU A 93 1.18 -13.11 -12.18
C LEU A 93 0.30 -12.57 -11.06
N ASP A 94 -0.96 -12.97 -11.00
CA ASP A 94 -1.88 -12.56 -9.95
C ASP A 94 -1.47 -13.11 -8.57
N ILE A 95 -1.07 -14.37 -8.51
CA ILE A 95 -0.54 -14.98 -7.27
C ILE A 95 0.73 -14.26 -6.82
N ILE A 96 1.63 -13.93 -7.74
CA ILE A 96 2.86 -13.17 -7.45
C ILE A 96 2.50 -11.78 -6.89
N ALA A 97 1.62 -11.05 -7.55
CA ALA A 97 1.21 -9.71 -7.16
C ALA A 97 0.54 -9.68 -5.77
N VAL A 98 -0.38 -10.62 -5.50
CA VAL A 98 -1.07 -10.72 -4.21
C VAL A 98 -0.14 -11.18 -3.10
N THR A 99 0.82 -12.05 -3.41
CA THR A 99 1.87 -12.46 -2.46
C THR A 99 2.74 -11.25 -2.10
N ALA A 100 3.20 -10.48 -3.08
CA ALA A 100 3.99 -9.28 -2.87
C ALA A 100 3.21 -8.24 -2.04
N PHE A 101 1.94 -7.99 -2.37
CA PHE A 101 1.04 -7.12 -1.60
C PHE A 101 0.96 -7.54 -0.13
N SER A 102 0.69 -8.82 0.11
CA SER A 102 0.45 -9.32 1.46
C SER A 102 1.71 -9.32 2.29
N ARG A 103 2.85 -9.70 1.72
CA ARG A 103 4.16 -9.63 2.35
C ARG A 103 4.50 -8.18 2.71
N TRP A 104 4.37 -7.27 1.74
CA TRP A 104 4.64 -5.86 1.97
C TRP A 104 3.78 -5.28 3.11
N CYS A 105 2.49 -5.62 3.14
CA CYS A 105 1.59 -5.18 4.20
C CYS A 105 2.02 -5.68 5.59
N MET A 106 2.48 -6.92 5.69
CA MET A 106 2.93 -7.49 6.96
C MET A 106 4.27 -6.91 7.42
N GLU A 107 5.16 -6.59 6.49
CA GLU A 107 6.47 -5.97 6.75
C GLU A 107 6.35 -4.46 7.04
N ASN A 108 5.25 -3.82 6.60
CA ASN A 108 5.02 -2.38 6.72
C ASN A 108 3.66 -2.05 7.37
N PRO A 109 3.42 -2.48 8.63
CA PRO A 109 2.08 -2.42 9.23
C PRO A 109 1.56 -0.99 9.43
N VAL A 110 2.42 0.00 9.69
CA VAL A 110 2.01 1.42 9.83
C VAL A 110 1.52 1.97 8.50
N TYR A 111 2.28 1.75 7.43
CA TYR A 111 1.86 2.17 6.09
C TYR A 111 0.57 1.47 5.65
N SER A 112 0.45 0.17 5.92
CA SER A 112 -0.76 -0.61 5.59
C SER A 112 -2.01 -0.07 6.27
N GLN A 113 -1.89 0.32 7.55
CA GLN A 113 -2.97 0.95 8.29
C GLN A 113 -3.35 2.32 7.71
N LEU A 114 -2.38 3.12 7.29
CA LEU A 114 -2.64 4.42 6.67
C LEU A 114 -3.30 4.29 5.30
N LEU A 115 -2.83 3.36 4.47
CA LEU A 115 -3.27 3.20 3.09
C LEU A 115 -4.64 2.53 2.97
N PHE A 116 -4.91 1.50 3.80
CA PHE A 116 -6.03 0.60 3.54
C PHE A 116 -7.16 0.65 4.57
N TRP A 117 -6.94 1.20 5.79
CA TRP A 117 -7.93 1.03 6.87
C TRP A 117 -8.46 2.30 7.52
N ARG A 118 -8.14 3.48 7.02
CA ARG A 118 -8.63 4.77 7.56
C ARG A 118 -8.53 4.86 9.09
N THR A 119 -7.42 4.43 9.65
CA THR A 119 -7.21 4.33 11.11
C THR A 119 -7.09 5.69 11.80
N VAL A 120 -6.86 6.77 11.07
CA VAL A 120 -6.70 8.12 11.60
C VAL A 120 -8.00 8.92 11.42
N PRO A 121 -8.73 9.25 12.52
CA PRO A 121 -9.96 10.01 12.40
C PRO A 121 -9.74 11.39 11.77
N GLY A 122 -10.56 11.71 10.77
CA GLY A 122 -10.53 13.00 10.07
C GLY A 122 -9.35 13.20 9.11
N PHE A 123 -8.50 12.20 8.92
CA PHE A 123 -7.48 12.24 7.89
C PHE A 123 -8.06 11.80 6.53
N GLU A 124 -7.81 12.61 5.53
CA GLU A 124 -8.03 12.30 4.12
C GLU A 124 -6.77 12.72 3.37
N PRO A 125 -6.17 11.83 2.56
CA PRO A 125 -4.99 12.18 1.78
C PRO A 125 -5.30 13.27 0.76
N SER A 126 -4.33 14.15 0.53
CA SER A 126 -4.43 15.13 -0.56
C SER A 126 -4.48 14.43 -1.92
N PRO A 127 -4.99 15.07 -2.98
CA PRO A 127 -4.96 14.51 -4.34
C PRO A 127 -3.56 14.09 -4.78
N GLU A 128 -2.54 14.86 -4.41
CA GLU A 128 -1.14 14.59 -4.72
C GLU A 128 -0.64 13.33 -3.99
N ALA A 129 -0.95 13.22 -2.70
CA ALA A 129 -0.56 12.05 -1.90
C ALA A 129 -1.31 10.78 -2.36
N PHE A 130 -2.54 10.91 -2.85
CA PHE A 130 -3.36 9.79 -3.29
C PHE A 130 -3.02 9.30 -4.71
N ALA A 131 -2.34 10.09 -5.53
CA ALA A 131 -2.06 9.76 -6.93
C ALA A 131 -1.36 8.40 -7.12
N PRO A 132 -0.30 7.99 -6.37
CA PRO A 132 0.32 6.69 -6.55
C PRO A 132 -0.61 5.52 -6.22
N ALA A 133 -1.54 5.70 -5.27
CA ALA A 133 -2.54 4.68 -4.95
C ALA A 133 -3.58 4.54 -6.07
N GLN A 134 -3.97 5.65 -6.73
CA GLN A 134 -4.84 5.61 -7.91
C GLN A 134 -4.18 4.90 -9.09
N GLU A 135 -2.89 5.15 -9.34
CA GLU A 135 -2.12 4.44 -10.37
C GLU A 135 -2.09 2.94 -10.09
N THR A 136 -1.90 2.54 -8.84
CA THR A 136 -1.91 1.13 -8.45
C THR A 136 -3.25 0.45 -8.70
N LEU A 137 -4.37 1.14 -8.44
CA LEU A 137 -5.72 0.63 -8.74
C LEU A 137 -5.96 0.52 -10.25
N GLU A 138 -5.48 1.48 -11.02
CA GLU A 138 -5.57 1.43 -12.48
C GLU A 138 -4.75 0.28 -13.07
N ASP A 139 -3.54 0.06 -12.56
CA ASP A 139 -2.71 -1.09 -12.95
C ASP A 139 -3.42 -2.42 -12.64
N LEU A 140 -4.09 -2.52 -11.48
CA LEU A 140 -4.86 -3.73 -11.13
C LEU A 140 -6.07 -3.91 -12.07
N ARG A 141 -6.76 -2.83 -12.43
CA ARG A 141 -7.86 -2.89 -13.40
C ARG A 141 -7.39 -3.39 -14.76
N GLN A 142 -6.24 -2.89 -15.23
CA GLN A 142 -5.60 -3.35 -16.47
C GLN A 142 -5.20 -4.82 -16.41
N HIS A 143 -4.70 -5.29 -15.26
CA HIS A 143 -4.37 -6.70 -15.03
C HIS A 143 -5.62 -7.59 -15.13
N LEU A 144 -6.73 -7.22 -14.50
CA LEU A 144 -7.99 -7.96 -14.61
C LEU A 144 -8.54 -7.94 -16.06
N GLN A 145 -8.40 -6.79 -16.77
CA GLN A 145 -8.76 -6.69 -18.17
C GLN A 145 -7.92 -7.62 -19.06
N ALA A 146 -6.61 -7.73 -18.80
CA ALA A 146 -5.77 -8.69 -19.49
C ALA A 146 -6.24 -10.14 -19.28
N GLY A 147 -6.70 -10.47 -18.06
CA GLY A 147 -7.33 -11.77 -17.79
C GLY A 147 -8.63 -12.02 -18.58
N VAL A 148 -9.40 -10.97 -18.84
CA VAL A 148 -10.57 -11.02 -19.73
C VAL A 148 -10.15 -11.23 -21.17
N ASP A 149 -9.17 -10.48 -21.66
CA ASP A 149 -8.70 -10.54 -23.04
C ASP A 149 -8.06 -11.90 -23.38
N GLN A 150 -7.41 -12.53 -22.40
CA GLN A 150 -6.87 -13.89 -22.50
C GLN A 150 -7.93 -15.00 -22.33
N GLY A 151 -9.17 -14.65 -22.02
CA GLY A 151 -10.28 -15.59 -21.85
C GLY A 151 -10.25 -16.39 -20.54
N HIS A 152 -9.51 -15.95 -19.54
CA HIS A 152 -9.51 -16.51 -18.18
C HIS A 152 -10.66 -16.00 -17.32
N LEU A 153 -11.10 -14.76 -17.57
CA LEU A 153 -12.16 -14.07 -16.84
C LEU A 153 -13.24 -13.57 -17.81
N ARG A 154 -14.46 -13.44 -17.32
CA ARG A 154 -15.54 -12.72 -18.03
C ARG A 154 -15.43 -11.21 -17.79
N PRO A 155 -16.00 -10.37 -18.69
CA PRO A 155 -15.82 -8.90 -18.65
C PRO A 155 -16.17 -8.24 -17.32
N GLU A 156 -17.10 -8.81 -16.56
CA GLU A 156 -17.55 -8.27 -15.27
C GLU A 156 -16.43 -8.26 -14.21
N ALA A 157 -15.38 -9.07 -14.37
CA ALA A 157 -14.23 -9.07 -13.46
C ALA A 157 -13.43 -7.76 -13.51
N ALA A 158 -13.38 -7.08 -14.67
CA ALA A 158 -12.67 -5.82 -14.86
C ALA A 158 -13.52 -4.56 -14.59
N THR A 159 -14.75 -4.72 -14.11
CA THR A 159 -15.62 -3.61 -13.69
C THR A 159 -15.24 -3.10 -12.30
N GLU A 160 -15.80 -1.94 -11.89
CA GLU A 160 -15.64 -1.42 -10.53
C GLU A 160 -16.07 -2.43 -9.45
N GLU A 161 -17.15 -3.18 -9.71
CA GLU A 161 -17.63 -4.22 -8.80
C GLU A 161 -16.64 -5.39 -8.70
N GLY A 162 -16.11 -5.85 -9.83
CA GLY A 162 -15.10 -6.90 -9.87
C GLY A 162 -13.81 -6.48 -9.15
N LEU A 163 -13.35 -5.26 -9.41
CA LEU A 163 -12.21 -4.66 -8.73
C LEU A 163 -12.44 -4.53 -7.22
N ALA A 164 -13.62 -4.07 -6.81
CA ALA A 164 -14.00 -3.97 -5.39
C ALA A 164 -14.04 -5.34 -4.72
N LEU A 165 -14.57 -6.37 -5.38
CA LEU A 165 -14.57 -7.73 -4.84
C LEU A 165 -13.15 -8.28 -4.68
N TYR A 166 -12.30 -8.11 -5.69
CA TYR A 166 -10.90 -8.54 -5.67
C TYR A 166 -10.14 -7.89 -4.50
N THR A 167 -10.21 -6.57 -4.39
CA THR A 167 -9.53 -5.83 -3.32
C THR A 167 -10.10 -6.17 -1.95
N SER A 168 -11.41 -6.40 -1.82
CA SER A 168 -12.04 -6.81 -0.57
C SER A 168 -11.55 -8.17 -0.10
N ILE A 169 -11.41 -9.14 -1.00
CA ILE A 169 -10.90 -10.47 -0.69
C ILE A 169 -9.43 -10.40 -0.24
N THR A 170 -8.59 -9.77 -1.01
CA THR A 170 -7.14 -9.72 -0.75
C THR A 170 -6.80 -8.89 0.49
N SER A 171 -7.34 -7.66 0.58
CA SER A 171 -7.14 -6.81 1.77
C SER A 171 -7.80 -7.37 3.02
N GLY A 172 -8.93 -8.07 2.88
CA GLY A 172 -9.62 -8.73 3.98
C GLY A 172 -8.76 -9.80 4.64
N LEU A 173 -8.09 -10.66 3.87
CA LEU A 173 -7.19 -11.68 4.40
C LEU A 173 -5.99 -11.07 5.11
N VAL A 174 -5.39 -10.02 4.55
CA VAL A 174 -4.29 -9.29 5.19
C VAL A 174 -4.75 -8.62 6.48
N SER A 175 -5.92 -7.98 6.46
CA SER A 175 -6.50 -7.35 7.66
C SER A 175 -6.74 -8.38 8.77
N GLN A 176 -7.26 -9.55 8.46
CA GLN A 176 -7.43 -10.65 9.42
C GLN A 176 -6.08 -11.14 9.95
N GLN A 177 -5.08 -11.24 9.09
CA GLN A 177 -3.72 -11.64 9.49
C GLN A 177 -3.14 -10.68 10.51
N LEU A 178 -3.12 -9.39 10.19
CA LEU A 178 -2.56 -8.36 11.06
C LEU A 178 -3.35 -8.17 12.37
N ALA A 179 -4.68 -8.36 12.32
CA ALA A 179 -5.51 -8.25 13.51
C ALA A 179 -5.36 -9.41 14.49
N ASN A 180 -5.12 -10.63 14.00
CA ASN A 180 -5.13 -11.84 14.83
C ASN A 180 -3.75 -12.42 15.10
N GLU A 181 -2.81 -12.24 14.16
CA GLU A 181 -1.44 -12.79 14.26
C GLU A 181 -0.43 -11.75 13.76
N PRO A 182 -0.31 -10.56 14.41
CA PRO A 182 0.50 -9.44 13.91
C PRO A 182 2.01 -9.73 13.88
N HIS A 183 2.47 -10.75 14.62
CA HIS A 183 3.88 -11.12 14.71
C HIS A 183 4.24 -12.39 13.93
N ALA A 184 3.27 -13.01 13.25
CA ALA A 184 3.55 -14.16 12.40
C ALA A 184 4.36 -13.73 11.16
N SER A 185 5.26 -14.59 10.70
CA SER A 185 5.89 -14.40 9.39
C SER A 185 4.85 -14.57 8.29
N PHE A 186 5.16 -14.10 7.09
CA PHE A 186 4.27 -14.31 5.94
C PHE A 186 4.06 -15.82 5.69
N GLU A 187 5.10 -16.63 5.83
CA GLU A 187 5.10 -18.08 5.59
C GLU A 187 4.21 -18.83 6.60
N ASP A 188 4.17 -18.36 7.85
CA ASP A 188 3.42 -18.98 8.94
C ASP A 188 2.00 -18.42 9.11
N GLY A 189 1.69 -17.30 8.44
CA GLY A 189 0.44 -16.58 8.60
C GLY A 189 -0.79 -17.41 8.22
N ARG A 190 -1.69 -17.64 9.18
CA ARG A 190 -2.88 -18.49 9.00
C ARG A 190 -3.85 -17.98 7.95
N PHE A 191 -3.97 -16.65 7.81
CA PHE A 191 -4.93 -16.05 6.89
C PHE A 191 -4.30 -15.83 5.52
N VAL A 192 -3.06 -15.34 5.44
CA VAL A 192 -2.41 -15.05 4.16
C VAL A 192 -2.13 -16.30 3.33
N ARG A 193 -1.94 -17.45 3.95
CA ARG A 193 -1.84 -18.73 3.22
C ARG A 193 -3.13 -19.15 2.50
N LEU A 194 -4.27 -18.49 2.77
CA LEU A 194 -5.53 -18.71 2.07
C LEU A 194 -5.64 -17.91 0.77
N LEU A 195 -4.70 -17.00 0.49
CA LEU A 195 -4.71 -16.15 -0.70
C LEU A 195 -4.87 -16.95 -2.02
N PRO A 196 -4.13 -18.03 -2.26
CA PRO A 196 -4.33 -18.81 -3.50
C PRO A 196 -5.75 -19.37 -3.61
N THR A 197 -6.31 -19.87 -2.51
CA THR A 197 -7.70 -20.37 -2.47
C THR A 197 -8.72 -19.26 -2.74
N ALA A 198 -8.50 -18.08 -2.17
CA ALA A 198 -9.39 -16.94 -2.35
C ALA A 198 -9.35 -16.40 -3.78
N LEU A 199 -8.17 -16.36 -4.39
CA LEU A 199 -8.02 -16.06 -5.82
C LEU A 199 -8.71 -17.12 -6.69
N ASP A 200 -8.56 -18.39 -6.37
CA ASP A 200 -9.27 -19.47 -7.08
C ASP A 200 -10.79 -19.29 -7.04
N MET A 201 -11.34 -18.87 -5.89
CA MET A 201 -12.76 -18.55 -5.76
C MET A 201 -13.16 -17.36 -6.64
N PHE A 202 -12.34 -16.30 -6.70
CA PHE A 202 -12.55 -15.15 -7.58
C PHE A 202 -12.56 -15.58 -9.06
N TYR A 203 -11.55 -16.32 -9.49
CA TYR A 203 -11.44 -16.83 -10.85
C TYR A 203 -12.58 -17.79 -11.22
N GLN A 204 -13.02 -18.64 -10.31
CA GLN A 204 -14.17 -19.52 -10.53
C GLN A 204 -15.48 -18.74 -10.66
N TYR A 205 -15.68 -17.70 -9.82
CA TYR A 205 -16.86 -16.85 -9.89
C TYR A 205 -16.95 -16.08 -11.20
N TYR A 206 -15.82 -15.57 -11.69
CA TYR A 206 -15.72 -14.85 -12.95
C TYR A 206 -15.28 -15.72 -14.12
N ALA A 207 -15.32 -17.03 -14.01
CA ALA A 207 -14.99 -17.91 -15.12
C ALA A 207 -15.89 -17.64 -16.34
N PRO A 208 -15.36 -17.68 -17.57
CA PRO A 208 -16.15 -17.56 -18.78
C PRO A 208 -17.25 -18.61 -18.80
N SER A 209 -18.45 -18.24 -19.26
CA SER A 209 -19.54 -19.19 -19.44
C SER A 209 -19.06 -20.28 -20.40
N ARG A 210 -19.09 -21.54 -19.96
CA ARG A 210 -18.87 -22.66 -20.89
C ARG A 210 -19.95 -22.56 -21.96
N GLY A 211 -19.57 -22.14 -23.17
CA GLY A 211 -20.50 -22.12 -24.29
C GLY A 211 -21.21 -23.46 -24.36
N LYS A 212 -22.55 -23.46 -24.32
CA LYS A 212 -23.33 -24.65 -24.68
C LYS A 212 -22.87 -25.03 -26.09
N LYS A 213 -22.10 -26.12 -26.22
CA LYS A 213 -21.93 -26.76 -27.53
C LYS A 213 -23.33 -27.14 -27.98
N THR A 214 -23.85 -26.35 -28.92
CA THR A 214 -25.01 -26.68 -29.73
C THR A 214 -24.64 -27.77 -30.71
#